data_9fd52dcd5c94aed5ff020a3bbc5c90b0
#
_entry.id   9fd52dcd5c94aed5ff020a3bbc5c90b0
#
_cell.length_a   1.000
_cell.length_b   1.000
_cell.length_c   1.000
_cell.angle_alpha   90.00
_cell.angle_beta   90.00
_cell.angle_gamma   90.00
#
_symmetry.space_group_name_H-M   'P 1'
#
loop_
_entity.id
_entity.type
_entity.pdbx_description
1 polymer ?
#
loop_
_entity_poly.entity_id
_entity_poly.type
_entity_poly.pdbx_seq_one_letter_code
_entity_poly.pdbx_strand_id
1 'polypeptide(L)'
;TLGQHMMKRTCTNQVNIDYSSEEDMVNKLRLMLNLEAIATAIFFFFFFEQGSVSKFKSLRSHYWHHTDPDRTGLLPFVFEKNFNFERYTDYALNVPMYFIKRDNKYIDMTNYTFKDYFEGKCTDIEHEVTLKDWEDHLTTLFPQARLKQYIEIRSMDACNWDLICSQPAFWIGILYDDEISDKVKEITEGWTNEDRYYLNQRVPEEGLQTKFKQKKLIYFAQEFYKLKKKGLKNRNRLSKNGEFDESIHMKELENNLEKGYSPADCLIKKFNTSWKQSIKPIYQDLIF
;
A
#
# COMPACT_ATOMS: atom_id res chain seq x y z
N THR A 1 -15.72 -14.71 1.07
CA THR A 1 -14.76 -13.61 1.01
C THR A 1 -14.51 -13.01 2.40
N LEU A 2 -13.37 -12.35 2.62
CA LEU A 2 -13.02 -11.71 3.90
C LEU A 2 -13.32 -10.19 3.90
N GLY A 3 -14.13 -9.69 2.96
CA GLY A 3 -14.45 -8.27 2.83
C GLY A 3 -15.02 -7.63 4.08
N GLN A 4 -15.90 -8.32 4.82
CA GLN A 4 -16.42 -7.81 6.09
C GLN A 4 -15.34 -7.69 7.18
N HIS A 5 -14.39 -8.62 7.23
CA HIS A 5 -13.26 -8.55 8.15
C HIS A 5 -12.36 -7.36 7.80
N MET A 6 -12.07 -7.16 6.52
CA MET A 6 -11.32 -6.02 6.03
C MET A 6 -11.99 -4.70 6.46
N MET A 7 -13.29 -4.54 6.21
CA MET A 7 -14.01 -3.30 6.51
C MET A 7 -14.16 -3.01 8.01
N LYS A 8 -14.36 -4.04 8.84
CA LYS A 8 -14.70 -3.88 10.25
C LYS A 8 -13.50 -4.01 11.21
N ARG A 9 -12.39 -4.60 10.77
CA ARG A 9 -11.29 -5.01 11.65
C ARG A 9 -9.94 -4.45 11.26
N THR A 10 -9.83 -3.70 10.18
CA THR A 10 -8.55 -3.19 9.72
C THR A 10 -8.55 -1.68 9.57
N CYS A 11 -7.38 -1.11 9.73
CA CYS A 11 -7.12 0.30 9.52
C CYS A 11 -5.82 0.46 8.72
N THR A 12 -5.76 1.46 7.86
CA THR A 12 -4.61 1.79 7.04
C THR A 12 -4.27 3.26 7.16
N ASN A 13 -3.02 3.59 6.89
CA ASN A 13 -2.63 4.93 6.53
C ASN A 13 -2.31 4.95 5.03
N GLN A 14 -2.84 5.91 4.30
CA GLN A 14 -2.61 6.06 2.85
C GLN A 14 -1.72 7.27 2.61
N VAL A 15 -0.76 7.11 1.71
CA VAL A 15 0.13 8.20 1.31
C VAL A 15 -0.18 8.57 -0.13
N ASN A 16 -0.46 9.85 -0.36
CA ASN A 16 -0.75 10.40 -1.68
C ASN A 16 0.49 11.09 -2.22
N ILE A 17 0.90 10.72 -3.43
CA ILE A 17 2.07 11.22 -4.13
C ILE A 17 1.62 11.83 -5.44
N ASP A 18 1.95 13.10 -5.68
CA ASP A 18 1.71 13.78 -6.94
C ASP A 18 2.69 13.34 -8.03
N TYR A 19 2.36 13.65 -9.26
CA TYR A 19 3.22 13.45 -10.43
C TYR A 19 3.11 14.65 -11.35
N SER A 20 4.19 14.93 -12.09
CA SER A 20 4.33 16.10 -12.95
C SER A 20 4.00 15.82 -14.42
N SER A 21 4.01 14.55 -14.82
CA SER A 21 3.77 14.10 -16.21
C SER A 21 3.32 12.63 -16.21
N GLU A 22 2.88 12.14 -17.37
CA GLU A 22 2.57 10.72 -17.55
C GLU A 22 3.80 9.82 -17.32
N GLU A 23 4.96 10.25 -17.80
CA GLU A 23 6.22 9.51 -17.57
C GLU A 23 6.58 9.44 -16.09
N ASP A 24 6.44 10.54 -15.36
CA ASP A 24 6.67 10.59 -13.91
C ASP A 24 5.66 9.70 -13.16
N MET A 25 4.39 9.72 -13.56
CA MET A 25 3.34 8.82 -13.05
C MET A 25 3.74 7.36 -13.23
N VAL A 26 4.13 6.96 -14.45
CA VAL A 26 4.54 5.59 -14.77
C VAL A 26 5.71 5.15 -13.90
N ASN A 27 6.74 5.99 -13.79
CA ASN A 27 7.94 5.73 -12.99
C ASN A 27 7.59 5.55 -11.50
N LYS A 28 6.84 6.48 -10.93
CA LYS A 28 6.43 6.43 -9.52
C LYS A 28 5.53 5.24 -9.22
N LEU A 29 4.54 4.95 -10.06
CA LEU A 29 3.64 3.82 -9.86
C LEU A 29 4.38 2.47 -9.91
N ARG A 30 5.34 2.32 -10.84
CA ARG A 30 6.21 1.14 -10.92
C ARG A 30 7.06 0.96 -9.67
N LEU A 31 7.69 2.03 -9.18
CA LEU A 31 8.48 2.01 -7.95
C LEU A 31 7.62 1.63 -6.74
N MET A 32 6.43 2.22 -6.61
CA MET A 32 5.51 1.91 -5.53
C MET A 32 5.10 0.43 -5.54
N LEU A 33 4.74 -0.13 -6.70
CA LEU A 33 4.36 -1.53 -6.82
C LEU A 33 5.54 -2.50 -6.65
N ASN A 34 6.77 -2.10 -7.00
CA ASN A 34 7.97 -2.89 -6.70
C ASN A 34 8.26 -2.95 -5.19
N LEU A 35 8.07 -1.82 -4.50
CA LEU A 35 8.40 -1.70 -3.08
C LEU A 35 7.22 -2.02 -2.15
N GLU A 36 6.03 -2.26 -2.69
CA GLU A 36 4.79 -2.45 -1.94
C GLU A 36 4.94 -3.49 -0.82
N ALA A 37 5.39 -4.70 -1.14
CA ALA A 37 5.53 -5.77 -0.16
C ALA A 37 6.61 -5.45 0.90
N ILE A 38 7.66 -4.73 0.53
CA ILE A 38 8.71 -4.30 1.47
C ILE A 38 8.17 -3.21 2.39
N ALA A 39 7.47 -2.21 1.84
CA ALA A 39 6.81 -1.18 2.63
C ALA A 39 5.80 -1.80 3.61
N THR A 40 5.00 -2.76 3.14
CA THR A 40 4.10 -3.53 3.99
C THR A 40 4.86 -4.21 5.13
N ALA A 41 5.97 -4.91 4.86
CA ALA A 41 6.76 -5.62 5.87
C ALA A 41 7.37 -4.72 6.94
N ILE A 42 7.85 -3.53 6.55
CA ILE A 42 8.48 -2.58 7.50
C ILE A 42 7.47 -1.81 8.34
N PHE A 43 6.20 -1.74 7.90
CA PHE A 43 5.11 -1.06 8.59
C PHE A 43 4.04 -2.01 9.12
N PHE A 44 4.34 -3.30 9.30
CA PHE A 44 3.42 -4.25 9.91
C PHE A 44 3.02 -3.83 11.32
N PHE A 45 1.70 -3.81 11.56
CA PHE A 45 1.15 -3.44 12.85
C PHE A 45 -0.07 -4.28 13.25
N PHE A 46 -0.81 -4.81 12.28
CA PHE A 46 -2.08 -5.50 12.46
C PHE A 46 -1.88 -7.02 12.54
N PHE A 47 -1.57 -7.54 13.72
CA PHE A 47 -1.26 -8.97 13.94
C PHE A 47 -2.11 -9.64 15.03
N PHE A 48 -2.97 -8.90 15.73
CA PHE A 48 -3.90 -9.48 16.70
C PHE A 48 -5.23 -9.82 16.05
N GLU A 49 -5.75 -11.01 16.39
CA GLU A 49 -7.08 -11.45 16.05
C GLU A 49 -7.77 -12.01 17.29
N GLN A 50 -8.93 -11.44 17.63
CA GLN A 50 -9.74 -11.87 18.79
C GLN A 50 -8.94 -11.98 20.12
N GLY A 51 -8.00 -11.07 20.33
CA GLY A 51 -7.19 -11.03 21.54
C GLY A 51 -5.97 -11.94 21.56
N SER A 52 -5.70 -12.65 20.48
CA SER A 52 -4.56 -13.56 20.32
C SER A 52 -3.65 -13.13 19.18
N VAL A 53 -2.38 -13.53 19.23
CA VAL A 53 -1.44 -13.32 18.13
C VAL A 53 -1.84 -14.23 16.95
N SER A 54 -2.05 -13.62 15.78
CA SER A 54 -2.31 -14.33 14.54
C SER A 54 -1.02 -14.95 13.97
N LYS A 55 -1.16 -15.91 13.06
CA LYS A 55 -0.05 -16.39 12.24
C LYS A 55 0.44 -15.33 11.25
N PHE A 56 -0.41 -14.37 10.88
CA PHE A 56 -0.07 -13.28 9.99
C PHE A 56 0.43 -12.08 10.77
N LYS A 57 1.57 -11.51 10.34
CA LYS A 57 2.10 -10.25 10.86
C LYS A 57 1.35 -9.04 10.33
N SER A 58 0.68 -9.19 9.17
CA SER A 58 -0.36 -8.29 8.69
C SER A 58 -1.62 -9.07 8.34
N LEU A 59 -2.56 -9.10 9.27
CA LEU A 59 -3.92 -9.59 9.03
C LEU A 59 -4.63 -8.76 7.95
N ARG A 60 -4.35 -7.46 7.90
CA ARG A 60 -4.92 -6.57 6.90
C ARG A 60 -4.55 -7.04 5.49
N SER A 61 -3.27 -7.29 5.19
CA SER A 61 -2.85 -7.79 3.88
C SER A 61 -3.49 -9.13 3.56
N HIS A 62 -3.57 -10.04 4.55
CA HIS A 62 -4.26 -11.32 4.40
C HIS A 62 -5.74 -11.14 4.03
N TYR A 63 -6.48 -10.25 4.69
CA TYR A 63 -7.88 -9.98 4.38
C TYR A 63 -8.04 -9.38 2.98
N TRP A 64 -7.16 -8.46 2.56
CA TRP A 64 -7.20 -7.87 1.23
C TRP A 64 -7.02 -8.90 0.11
N HIS A 65 -6.13 -9.87 0.28
CA HIS A 65 -5.93 -10.96 -0.69
C HIS A 65 -7.17 -11.84 -0.90
N HIS A 66 -8.13 -11.81 0.04
CA HIS A 66 -9.33 -12.65 0.02
C HIS A 66 -10.62 -11.81 -0.01
N THR A 67 -10.54 -10.57 -0.45
CA THR A 67 -11.69 -9.65 -0.49
C THR A 67 -12.39 -9.70 -1.85
N ASP A 68 -11.80 -9.16 -2.89
CA ASP A 68 -12.38 -9.06 -4.22
C ASP A 68 -11.24 -9.07 -5.26
N PRO A 69 -11.04 -10.19 -5.98
CA PRO A 69 -9.90 -10.35 -6.89
C PRO A 69 -9.96 -9.45 -8.13
N ASP A 70 -11.14 -8.96 -8.52
CA ASP A 70 -11.31 -8.15 -9.73
C ASP A 70 -10.77 -6.72 -9.54
N ARG A 71 -10.66 -6.25 -8.30
CA ARG A 71 -10.32 -4.85 -7.99
C ARG A 71 -9.25 -4.65 -6.94
N THR A 72 -8.81 -5.72 -6.23
CA THR A 72 -7.76 -5.66 -5.21
C THR A 72 -6.45 -6.24 -5.72
N GLY A 73 -5.34 -5.92 -5.05
CA GLY A 73 -4.06 -6.54 -5.29
C GLY A 73 -3.13 -5.79 -6.23
N LEU A 74 -2.26 -6.53 -6.90
CA LEU A 74 -1.24 -6.01 -7.79
C LEU A 74 -1.79 -5.71 -9.18
N LEU A 75 -1.15 -4.78 -9.87
CA LEU A 75 -1.45 -4.38 -11.24
C LEU A 75 -0.29 -4.79 -12.18
N PRO A 76 -0.22 -6.05 -12.64
CA PRO A 76 0.93 -6.55 -13.41
C PRO A 76 1.13 -5.80 -14.73
N PHE A 77 0.07 -5.29 -15.35
CA PHE A 77 0.10 -4.55 -16.60
C PHE A 77 0.84 -3.20 -16.49
N VAL A 78 1.04 -2.66 -15.29
CA VAL A 78 1.84 -1.44 -15.05
C VAL A 78 3.30 -1.62 -15.49
N PHE A 79 3.78 -2.86 -15.53
CA PHE A 79 5.14 -3.20 -15.97
C PHE A 79 5.26 -3.50 -17.46
N GLU A 80 4.17 -3.44 -18.22
CA GLU A 80 4.18 -3.51 -19.68
C GLU A 80 4.90 -2.29 -20.28
N LYS A 81 5.61 -2.49 -21.41
CA LYS A 81 6.42 -1.44 -22.03
C LYS A 81 5.61 -0.20 -22.40
N ASN A 82 4.36 -0.39 -22.83
CA ASN A 82 3.43 0.62 -23.31
C ASN A 82 2.43 1.10 -22.26
N PHE A 83 2.71 0.87 -20.97
CA PHE A 83 1.82 1.35 -19.90
C PHE A 83 1.77 2.90 -19.88
N ASN A 84 0.55 3.44 -19.81
CA ASN A 84 0.22 4.85 -19.83
C ASN A 84 -1.16 5.08 -19.17
N PHE A 85 -1.70 6.32 -19.20
CA PHE A 85 -3.03 6.63 -18.67
C PHE A 85 -4.14 5.85 -19.37
N GLU A 86 -4.07 5.68 -20.70
CA GLU A 86 -5.07 4.92 -21.46
C GLU A 86 -5.13 3.48 -20.99
N ARG A 87 -3.97 2.85 -20.82
CA ARG A 87 -3.90 1.46 -20.34
C ARG A 87 -4.47 1.28 -18.93
N TYR A 88 -4.30 2.28 -18.05
CA TYR A 88 -4.93 2.27 -16.73
C TYR A 88 -6.45 2.47 -16.83
N THR A 89 -6.89 3.35 -17.74
CA THR A 89 -8.33 3.57 -18.01
C THR A 89 -8.98 2.32 -18.56
N ASP A 90 -8.33 1.61 -19.49
CA ASP A 90 -8.81 0.33 -20.02
C ASP A 90 -9.00 -0.70 -18.90
N TYR A 91 -8.05 -0.77 -17.96
CA TYR A 91 -8.21 -1.62 -16.78
C TYR A 91 -9.47 -1.22 -15.99
N ALA A 92 -9.62 0.06 -15.68
CA ALA A 92 -10.73 0.55 -14.87
C ALA A 92 -12.10 0.32 -15.56
N LEU A 93 -12.18 0.48 -16.89
CA LEU A 93 -13.37 0.20 -17.68
C LEU A 93 -13.80 -1.27 -17.64
N ASN A 94 -12.86 -2.20 -17.51
CA ASN A 94 -13.11 -3.63 -17.51
C ASN A 94 -13.31 -4.24 -16.10
N VAL A 95 -13.15 -3.46 -15.03
CA VAL A 95 -13.50 -3.93 -13.68
C VAL A 95 -15.02 -3.96 -13.51
N PRO A 96 -15.61 -5.05 -12.98
CA PRO A 96 -17.04 -5.11 -12.68
C PRO A 96 -17.48 -3.97 -11.77
N MET A 97 -18.63 -3.39 -12.01
CA MET A 97 -19.19 -2.32 -11.19
C MET A 97 -19.77 -2.87 -9.88
N TYR A 98 -19.95 -2.00 -8.89
CA TYR A 98 -20.78 -2.32 -7.74
C TYR A 98 -22.17 -1.72 -7.90
N PHE A 99 -22.27 -0.45 -8.21
CA PHE A 99 -23.54 0.28 -8.26
C PHE A 99 -23.42 1.56 -9.09
N ILE A 100 -24.57 2.10 -9.44
CA ILE A 100 -24.76 3.53 -9.74
C ILE A 100 -25.70 4.14 -8.72
N LYS A 101 -25.67 5.47 -8.59
CA LYS A 101 -26.55 6.19 -7.65
C LYS A 101 -27.53 7.09 -8.40
N ARG A 102 -28.84 6.90 -8.17
CA ARG A 102 -29.91 7.75 -8.69
C ARG A 102 -30.90 8.06 -7.56
N ASP A 103 -31.30 9.32 -7.43
CA ASP A 103 -32.30 9.76 -6.44
C ASP A 103 -32.02 9.24 -5.02
N ASN A 104 -30.76 9.29 -4.59
CA ASN A 104 -30.27 8.74 -3.32
C ASN A 104 -30.46 7.22 -3.13
N LYS A 105 -30.76 6.47 -4.19
CA LYS A 105 -30.84 5.01 -4.18
C LYS A 105 -29.62 4.43 -4.90
N TYR A 106 -29.14 3.29 -4.41
CA TYR A 106 -28.13 2.50 -5.07
C TYR A 106 -28.81 1.48 -5.96
N ILE A 107 -28.39 1.41 -7.22
CA ILE A 107 -28.80 0.43 -8.21
C ILE A 107 -27.67 -0.56 -8.41
N ASP A 108 -27.92 -1.83 -8.25
CA ASP A 108 -26.94 -2.90 -8.38
C ASP A 108 -26.46 -3.00 -9.84
N MET A 109 -25.15 -2.97 -10.04
CA MET A 109 -24.48 -3.09 -11.35
C MET A 109 -23.46 -4.23 -11.37
N THR A 110 -23.52 -5.15 -10.41
CA THR A 110 -22.49 -6.19 -10.22
C THR A 110 -22.39 -7.19 -11.38
N ASN A 111 -23.39 -7.26 -12.26
CA ASN A 111 -23.38 -8.08 -13.46
C ASN A 111 -22.66 -7.43 -14.66
N TYR A 112 -22.25 -6.19 -14.56
CA TYR A 112 -21.73 -5.40 -15.65
C TYR A 112 -20.36 -4.79 -15.33
N THR A 113 -19.51 -4.64 -16.35
CA THR A 113 -18.36 -3.76 -16.30
C THR A 113 -18.77 -2.32 -16.57
N PHE A 114 -17.92 -1.35 -16.22
CA PHE A 114 -18.19 0.03 -16.61
C PHE A 114 -18.21 0.20 -18.13
N LYS A 115 -17.40 -0.59 -18.85
CA LYS A 115 -17.39 -0.63 -20.30
C LYS A 115 -18.74 -1.06 -20.87
N ASP A 116 -19.34 -2.12 -20.33
CA ASP A 116 -20.67 -2.57 -20.77
C ASP A 116 -21.73 -1.50 -20.57
N TYR A 117 -21.69 -0.80 -19.46
CA TYR A 117 -22.59 0.30 -19.16
C TYR A 117 -22.37 1.48 -20.12
N PHE A 118 -21.12 1.87 -20.36
CA PHE A 118 -20.76 2.94 -21.28
C PHE A 118 -21.16 2.66 -22.73
N GLU A 119 -21.08 1.40 -23.17
CA GLU A 119 -21.45 0.94 -24.51
C GLU A 119 -22.96 0.63 -24.65
N GLY A 120 -23.78 0.87 -23.61
CA GLY A 120 -25.22 0.65 -23.65
C GLY A 120 -25.66 -0.81 -23.69
N LYS A 121 -24.83 -1.72 -23.18
CA LYS A 121 -25.11 -3.17 -23.15
C LYS A 121 -25.94 -3.62 -21.96
N CYS A 122 -26.20 -2.73 -20.99
CA CYS A 122 -26.96 -3.03 -19.77
C CYS A 122 -28.46 -2.88 -20.05
N THR A 123 -29.09 -3.90 -20.61
CA THR A 123 -30.49 -3.85 -21.11
C THR A 123 -31.55 -3.73 -20.03
N ASP A 124 -31.22 -4.02 -18.78
CA ASP A 124 -32.07 -3.91 -17.58
C ASP A 124 -31.87 -2.59 -16.83
N ILE A 125 -30.99 -1.70 -17.32
CA ILE A 125 -30.67 -0.41 -16.72
C ILE A 125 -31.17 0.71 -17.65
N GLU A 126 -32.20 1.41 -17.22
CA GLU A 126 -32.82 2.51 -18.01
C GLU A 126 -32.12 3.87 -17.84
N HIS A 127 -31.02 3.93 -17.10
CA HIS A 127 -30.32 5.18 -16.80
C HIS A 127 -29.10 5.40 -17.74
N GLU A 128 -28.98 6.59 -18.27
CA GLU A 128 -27.80 6.99 -19.03
C GLU A 128 -26.56 7.09 -18.13
N VAL A 129 -25.40 6.78 -18.72
CA VAL A 129 -24.10 6.91 -18.03
C VAL A 129 -23.75 8.38 -17.81
N THR A 130 -23.20 8.70 -16.67
CA THR A 130 -22.75 10.04 -16.30
C THR A 130 -21.27 10.04 -15.88
N LEU A 131 -20.64 11.22 -15.94
CA LEU A 131 -19.28 11.38 -15.41
C LEU A 131 -19.22 11.05 -13.90
N LYS A 132 -20.31 11.32 -13.16
CA LYS A 132 -20.38 10.98 -11.74
C LYS A 132 -20.34 9.47 -11.49
N ASP A 133 -20.96 8.68 -12.37
CA ASP A 133 -20.89 7.21 -12.26
C ASP A 133 -19.45 6.71 -12.47
N TRP A 134 -18.72 7.33 -13.40
CA TRP A 134 -17.30 7.03 -13.61
C TRP A 134 -16.46 7.39 -12.38
N GLU A 135 -16.63 8.60 -11.84
CA GLU A 135 -15.94 9.01 -10.62
C GLU A 135 -16.22 8.06 -9.45
N ASP A 136 -17.48 7.68 -9.24
CA ASP A 136 -17.89 6.76 -8.19
C ASP A 136 -17.30 5.36 -8.43
N HIS A 137 -17.31 4.86 -9.67
CA HIS A 137 -16.68 3.60 -10.05
C HIS A 137 -15.19 3.59 -9.73
N LEU A 138 -14.45 4.64 -10.11
CA LEU A 138 -13.01 4.76 -9.79
C LEU A 138 -12.72 4.70 -8.28
N THR A 139 -13.66 5.13 -7.43
CA THR A 139 -13.50 5.01 -5.97
C THR A 139 -13.58 3.57 -5.48
N THR A 140 -14.19 2.67 -6.26
CA THR A 140 -14.36 1.26 -5.91
C THR A 140 -13.20 0.37 -6.35
N LEU A 141 -12.18 0.90 -7.00
CA LEU A 141 -10.96 0.18 -7.33
C LEU A 141 -10.01 0.20 -6.14
N PHE A 142 -9.52 -0.96 -5.71
CA PHE A 142 -8.72 -1.09 -4.49
C PHE A 142 -7.36 -1.79 -4.72
N PRO A 143 -6.59 -1.44 -5.76
CA PRO A 143 -5.25 -1.99 -5.91
C PRO A 143 -4.32 -1.50 -4.81
N GLN A 144 -3.13 -2.12 -4.69
CA GLN A 144 -2.11 -1.74 -3.70
C GLN A 144 -1.58 -0.32 -3.90
N ALA A 145 -1.52 0.15 -5.13
CA ALA A 145 -1.30 1.55 -5.48
C ALA A 145 -2.36 1.97 -6.51
N ARG A 146 -3.15 3.00 -6.19
CA ARG A 146 -4.27 3.47 -7.00
C ARG A 146 -3.94 4.79 -7.69
N LEU A 147 -4.10 4.83 -9.00
CA LEU A 147 -3.96 6.06 -9.78
C LEU A 147 -5.24 6.90 -9.70
N LYS A 148 -5.07 8.17 -9.42
CA LYS A 148 -6.05 9.26 -9.47
C LYS A 148 -5.37 10.48 -10.12
N GLN A 149 -5.75 11.71 -9.73
CA GLN A 149 -4.95 12.92 -10.00
C GLN A 149 -3.63 12.94 -9.19
N TYR A 150 -3.41 11.94 -8.39
CA TYR A 150 -2.23 11.58 -7.62
C TYR A 150 -2.16 10.06 -7.55
N ILE A 151 -1.06 9.50 -7.04
CA ILE A 151 -0.96 8.07 -6.77
C ILE A 151 -1.14 7.84 -5.27
N GLU A 152 -2.07 6.97 -4.91
CA GLU A 152 -2.41 6.63 -3.53
C GLU A 152 -1.85 5.25 -3.19
N ILE A 153 -0.81 5.19 -2.38
CA ILE A 153 -0.30 3.92 -1.85
C ILE A 153 -1.13 3.46 -0.66
N ARG A 154 -1.53 2.19 -0.65
CA ARG A 154 -2.59 1.67 0.21
C ARG A 154 -2.21 0.45 1.03
N SER A 155 -1.01 -0.10 0.83
CA SER A 155 -0.60 -1.40 1.36
C SER A 155 -0.24 -1.40 2.85
N MET A 156 0.13 -0.25 3.41
CA MET A 156 0.66 -0.16 4.76
C MET A 156 -0.43 -0.20 5.83
N ASP A 157 -0.13 -0.82 6.98
CA ASP A 157 -1.02 -0.79 8.14
C ASP A 157 -1.00 0.59 8.83
N ALA A 158 -2.10 0.98 9.48
CA ALA A 158 -2.07 2.08 10.44
C ALA A 158 -1.22 1.68 11.66
N CYS A 159 -0.41 2.61 12.13
CA CYS A 159 0.56 2.41 13.21
C CYS A 159 0.35 3.44 14.33
N ASN A 160 1.27 3.51 15.30
CA ASN A 160 1.39 4.63 16.22
C ASN A 160 1.81 5.90 15.48
N TRP A 161 1.74 7.06 16.14
CA TRP A 161 1.97 8.36 15.53
C TRP A 161 3.33 8.49 14.82
N ASP A 162 4.40 8.05 15.45
CA ASP A 162 5.75 8.17 14.89
C ASP A 162 5.90 7.36 13.60
N LEU A 163 5.33 6.16 13.57
CA LEU A 163 5.34 5.31 12.37
C LEU A 163 4.37 5.79 11.29
N ILE A 164 3.22 6.39 11.66
CA ILE A 164 2.33 7.06 10.69
C ILE A 164 3.07 8.19 9.98
N CYS A 165 3.82 9.02 10.71
CA CYS A 165 4.66 10.07 10.13
C CYS A 165 5.84 9.51 9.30
N SER A 166 6.34 8.33 9.67
CA SER A 166 7.40 7.67 8.91
C SER A 166 6.97 7.20 7.52
N GLN A 167 5.69 6.86 7.32
CA GLN A 167 5.20 6.34 6.05
C GLN A 167 5.33 7.35 4.90
N PRO A 168 4.81 8.59 4.98
CA PRO A 168 5.05 9.58 3.93
C PRO A 168 6.54 9.91 3.77
N ALA A 169 7.31 10.02 4.86
CA ALA A 169 8.74 10.28 4.79
C ALA A 169 9.51 9.16 4.05
N PHE A 170 9.08 7.90 4.20
CA PHE A 170 9.64 6.78 3.44
C PHE A 170 9.45 6.97 1.94
N TRP A 171 8.23 7.24 1.49
CA TRP A 171 7.91 7.38 0.08
C TRP A 171 8.49 8.65 -0.54
N ILE A 172 8.41 9.77 0.16
CA ILE A 172 8.95 11.06 -0.30
C ILE A 172 10.47 10.95 -0.50
N GLY A 173 11.19 10.32 0.42
CA GLY A 173 12.65 10.17 0.32
C GLY A 173 13.10 9.28 -0.85
N ILE A 174 12.19 8.46 -1.41
CA ILE A 174 12.47 7.63 -2.60
C ILE A 174 12.01 8.33 -3.88
N LEU A 175 10.80 8.91 -3.89
CA LEU A 175 10.09 9.27 -5.11
C LEU A 175 10.30 10.73 -5.56
N TYR A 176 10.90 11.57 -4.70
CA TYR A 176 11.14 12.98 -5.00
C TYR A 176 12.64 13.35 -5.10
N ASP A 177 13.48 12.35 -5.30
CA ASP A 177 14.91 12.48 -5.60
C ASP A 177 15.23 11.53 -6.75
N ASP A 178 15.59 12.08 -7.91
CA ASP A 178 15.80 11.31 -9.14
C ASP A 178 16.95 10.32 -9.00
N GLU A 179 18.07 10.73 -8.35
CA GLU A 179 19.21 9.84 -8.11
C GLU A 179 18.80 8.63 -7.27
N ILE A 180 17.98 8.85 -6.25
CA ILE A 180 17.51 7.77 -5.38
C ILE A 180 16.49 6.89 -6.10
N SER A 181 15.54 7.49 -6.83
CA SER A 181 14.58 6.75 -7.66
C SER A 181 15.30 5.83 -8.66
N ASP A 182 16.33 6.33 -9.33
CA ASP A 182 17.10 5.53 -10.30
C ASP A 182 17.86 4.39 -9.64
N LYS A 183 18.47 4.60 -8.48
CA LYS A 183 19.10 3.52 -7.71
C LYS A 183 18.10 2.45 -7.27
N VAL A 184 16.89 2.84 -6.88
CA VAL A 184 15.84 1.87 -6.55
C VAL A 184 15.39 1.10 -7.78
N LYS A 185 15.29 1.74 -8.95
CA LYS A 185 15.02 1.06 -10.24
C LYS A 185 16.11 0.03 -10.54
N GLU A 186 17.40 0.39 -10.41
CA GLU A 186 18.53 -0.53 -10.62
C GLU A 186 18.46 -1.76 -9.70
N ILE A 187 18.17 -1.57 -8.40
CA ILE A 187 18.05 -2.68 -7.45
C ILE A 187 16.86 -3.59 -7.79
N THR A 188 15.78 -3.02 -8.30
CA THR A 188 14.55 -3.76 -8.64
C THR A 188 14.51 -4.19 -10.11
N GLU A 189 15.56 -3.91 -10.88
CA GLU A 189 15.70 -4.37 -12.25
C GLU A 189 15.65 -5.90 -12.29
N GLY A 190 14.93 -6.43 -13.26
CA GLY A 190 14.74 -7.88 -13.39
C GLY A 190 13.81 -8.52 -12.37
N TRP A 191 13.12 -7.74 -11.52
CA TRP A 191 12.02 -8.29 -10.74
C TRP A 191 10.82 -8.54 -11.64
N THR A 192 10.36 -9.80 -11.65
CA THR A 192 9.23 -10.22 -12.48
C THR A 192 7.88 -10.03 -11.79
N ASN A 193 6.79 -10.21 -12.51
CA ASN A 193 5.46 -10.21 -11.90
C ASN A 193 5.31 -11.38 -10.91
N GLU A 194 5.91 -12.55 -11.21
CA GLU A 194 5.95 -13.71 -10.32
C GLU A 194 6.68 -13.40 -9.02
N ASP A 195 7.79 -12.64 -9.08
CA ASP A 195 8.51 -12.16 -7.90
C ASP A 195 7.62 -11.28 -7.00
N ARG A 196 6.87 -10.34 -7.61
CA ARG A 196 5.94 -9.46 -6.89
C ARG A 196 4.79 -10.23 -6.27
N TYR A 197 4.19 -11.17 -7.01
CA TYR A 197 3.16 -12.06 -6.48
C TYR A 197 3.70 -12.93 -5.36
N TYR A 198 4.89 -13.48 -5.50
CA TYR A 198 5.53 -14.26 -4.44
C TYR A 198 5.68 -13.44 -3.16
N LEU A 199 6.24 -12.23 -3.24
CA LEU A 199 6.37 -11.33 -2.09
C LEU A 199 5.01 -10.98 -1.48
N ASN A 200 4.05 -10.60 -2.31
CA ASN A 200 2.71 -10.23 -1.87
C ASN A 200 2.03 -11.36 -1.09
N GLN A 201 2.22 -12.62 -1.48
CA GLN A 201 1.65 -13.79 -0.80
C GLN A 201 2.41 -14.18 0.48
N ARG A 202 3.75 -14.09 0.48
CA ARG A 202 4.57 -14.61 1.58
C ARG A 202 4.80 -13.59 2.70
N VAL A 203 4.94 -12.33 2.34
CA VAL A 203 5.27 -11.26 3.29
C VAL A 203 4.25 -11.10 4.41
N PRO A 204 2.93 -11.21 4.23
CA PRO A 204 1.98 -11.09 5.33
C PRO A 204 2.22 -12.06 6.48
N GLU A 205 2.78 -13.24 6.23
CA GLU A 205 3.11 -14.25 7.24
C GLU A 205 4.57 -14.16 7.70
N GLU A 206 5.52 -14.14 6.76
CA GLU A 206 6.96 -14.24 7.06
C GLU A 206 7.62 -12.88 7.39
N GLY A 207 7.04 -11.78 6.93
CA GLY A 207 7.54 -10.42 7.14
C GLY A 207 8.94 -10.22 6.58
N LEU A 208 9.77 -9.52 7.33
CA LEU A 208 11.16 -9.21 6.98
C LEU A 208 12.06 -10.44 6.84
N GLN A 209 11.60 -11.62 7.29
CA GLN A 209 12.34 -12.88 7.17
C GLN A 209 12.06 -13.61 5.85
N THR A 210 11.12 -13.14 5.02
CA THR A 210 10.81 -13.72 3.71
C THR A 210 12.09 -13.84 2.88
N LYS A 211 12.34 -15.04 2.34
CA LYS A 211 13.47 -15.29 1.45
C LYS A 211 13.14 -14.77 0.05
N PHE A 212 14.01 -13.95 -0.51
CA PHE A 212 13.84 -13.39 -1.84
C PHE A 212 15.18 -13.16 -2.51
N LYS A 213 15.34 -13.58 -3.79
CA LYS A 213 16.60 -13.43 -4.56
C LYS A 213 17.84 -13.81 -3.73
N GLN A 214 17.81 -15.00 -3.09
CA GLN A 214 18.86 -15.56 -2.23
C GLN A 214 19.20 -14.77 -0.95
N LYS A 215 18.46 -13.72 -0.64
CA LYS A 215 18.58 -12.90 0.57
C LYS A 215 17.28 -12.94 1.39
N LYS A 216 17.33 -12.45 2.61
CA LYS A 216 16.11 -12.14 3.36
C LYS A 216 15.62 -10.74 3.01
N LEU A 217 14.34 -10.51 3.07
CA LEU A 217 13.71 -9.23 2.72
C LEU A 217 14.25 -8.06 3.58
N ILE A 218 14.67 -8.33 4.81
CA ILE A 218 15.30 -7.33 5.69
C ILE A 218 16.51 -6.63 5.03
N TYR A 219 17.30 -7.33 4.23
CA TYR A 219 18.45 -6.71 3.54
C TYR A 219 18.01 -5.65 2.54
N PHE A 220 16.97 -5.93 1.77
CA PHE A 220 16.37 -4.95 0.86
C PHE A 220 15.73 -3.78 1.63
N ALA A 221 15.01 -4.07 2.70
CA ALA A 221 14.39 -3.06 3.55
C ALA A 221 15.42 -2.09 4.14
N GLN A 222 16.57 -2.60 4.64
CA GLN A 222 17.68 -1.80 5.15
C GLN A 222 18.36 -0.97 4.05
N GLU A 223 18.50 -1.52 2.84
CA GLU A 223 19.08 -0.81 1.71
C GLU A 223 18.19 0.34 1.24
N PHE A 224 16.90 0.09 1.03
CA PHE A 224 15.94 1.14 0.68
C PHE A 224 15.79 2.18 1.82
N TYR A 225 15.91 1.75 3.07
CA TYR A 225 15.96 2.67 4.20
C TYR A 225 17.14 3.66 4.09
N LYS A 226 18.34 3.19 3.76
CA LYS A 226 19.52 4.04 3.57
C LYS A 226 19.35 5.00 2.41
N LEU A 227 18.85 4.51 1.28
CA LEU A 227 18.60 5.32 0.09
C LEU A 227 17.59 6.44 0.38
N LYS A 228 16.43 6.11 0.96
CA LYS A 228 15.43 7.14 1.27
C LYS A 228 15.93 8.16 2.29
N LYS A 229 16.77 7.76 3.27
CA LYS A 229 17.39 8.70 4.22
C LYS A 229 18.30 9.71 3.49
N LYS A 230 19.03 9.26 2.45
CA LYS A 230 19.80 10.14 1.58
C LYS A 230 18.88 11.08 0.80
N GLY A 231 17.79 10.58 0.20
CA GLY A 231 16.82 11.41 -0.54
C GLY A 231 16.17 12.47 0.32
N LEU A 232 15.76 12.16 1.56
CA LEU A 232 15.24 13.17 2.50
C LEU A 232 16.27 14.25 2.80
N LYS A 233 17.54 13.89 3.00
CA LYS A 233 18.63 14.87 3.21
C LYS A 233 18.85 15.74 1.97
N ASN A 234 18.86 15.16 0.78
CA ASN A 234 19.02 15.89 -0.48
C ASN A 234 17.91 16.92 -0.69
N ARG A 235 16.67 16.59 -0.30
CA ARG A 235 15.54 17.53 -0.33
C ARG A 235 15.74 18.75 0.55
N ASN A 236 16.50 18.62 1.63
CA ASN A 236 16.85 19.69 2.57
C ASN A 236 15.64 20.52 3.06
N ARG A 237 14.51 19.82 3.35
CA ARG A 237 13.31 20.46 3.91
C ARG A 237 13.42 20.53 5.41
N LEU A 238 13.75 21.71 5.89
CA LEU A 238 13.99 21.95 7.31
C LEU A 238 12.71 22.37 8.04
N SER A 239 12.63 22.07 9.33
CA SER A 239 11.64 22.61 10.26
C SER A 239 11.67 24.15 10.27
N LYS A 240 10.62 24.79 10.78
CA LYS A 240 10.51 26.26 10.81
C LYS A 240 11.69 26.97 11.49
N ASN A 241 12.31 26.33 12.48
CA ASN A 241 13.50 26.84 13.20
C ASN A 241 14.82 26.33 12.61
N GLY A 242 14.80 25.54 11.53
CA GLY A 242 16.00 25.04 10.85
C GLY A 242 16.75 23.92 11.57
N GLU A 243 16.20 23.36 12.66
CA GLU A 243 16.90 22.39 13.50
C GLU A 243 16.82 20.95 12.99
N PHE A 244 15.74 20.59 12.27
CA PHE A 244 15.46 19.22 11.86
C PHE A 244 15.06 19.16 10.39
N ASP A 245 15.49 18.12 9.70
CA ASP A 245 14.95 17.73 8.40
C ASP A 245 13.86 16.64 8.55
N GLU A 246 13.22 16.25 7.44
CA GLU A 246 12.15 15.25 7.43
C GLU A 246 12.60 13.87 7.96
N SER A 247 13.90 13.60 8.10
CA SER A 247 14.43 12.34 8.63
C SER A 247 14.16 12.13 10.13
N ILE A 248 13.76 13.19 10.84
CA ILE A 248 13.37 13.08 12.26
C ILE A 248 12.24 12.07 12.47
N HIS A 249 11.31 11.98 11.50
CA HIS A 249 10.18 11.04 11.53
C HIS A 249 10.58 9.58 11.34
N MET A 250 11.87 9.31 11.11
CA MET A 250 12.33 7.96 10.76
C MET A 250 13.03 7.23 11.92
N LYS A 251 13.17 7.86 13.08
CA LYS A 251 13.94 7.30 14.21
C LYS A 251 13.43 5.96 14.71
N GLU A 252 12.11 5.81 14.88
CA GLU A 252 11.53 4.57 15.36
C GLU A 252 11.71 3.45 14.33
N LEU A 253 11.46 3.75 13.07
CA LEU A 253 11.66 2.79 11.98
C LEU A 253 13.14 2.38 11.86
N GLU A 254 14.08 3.31 11.99
CA GLU A 254 15.51 3.02 11.98
C GLU A 254 15.89 2.02 13.08
N ASN A 255 15.49 2.31 14.31
CA ASN A 255 15.75 1.45 15.47
C ASN A 255 15.20 0.02 15.29
N ASN A 256 14.02 -0.09 14.66
CA ASN A 256 13.42 -1.39 14.41
C ASN A 256 14.16 -2.16 13.32
N LEU A 257 14.50 -1.52 12.21
CA LEU A 257 15.21 -2.14 11.09
C LEU A 257 16.65 -2.54 11.44
N GLU A 258 17.34 -1.75 12.27
CA GLU A 258 18.68 -2.11 12.78
C GLU A 258 18.65 -3.40 13.59
N LYS A 259 17.59 -3.63 14.36
CA LYS A 259 17.35 -4.86 15.13
C LYS A 259 16.80 -6.02 14.28
N GLY A 260 16.47 -5.76 13.01
CA GLY A 260 15.85 -6.74 12.12
C GLY A 260 14.38 -7.03 12.42
N TYR A 261 13.67 -6.11 13.06
CA TYR A 261 12.29 -6.25 13.49
C TYR A 261 11.35 -5.31 12.71
N SER A 262 10.12 -5.75 12.49
CA SER A 262 8.99 -4.89 12.19
C SER A 262 8.35 -4.37 13.49
N PRO A 263 7.48 -3.34 13.43
CA PRO A 263 6.68 -2.93 14.60
C PRO A 263 5.87 -4.07 15.19
N ALA A 264 5.28 -4.93 14.36
CA ALA A 264 4.57 -6.13 14.82
C ALA A 264 5.48 -7.08 15.63
N ASP A 265 6.72 -7.30 15.19
CA ASP A 265 7.67 -8.14 15.92
C ASP A 265 7.97 -7.57 17.32
N CYS A 266 8.09 -6.24 17.43
CA CYS A 266 8.30 -5.57 18.71
C CYS A 266 7.10 -5.73 19.65
N LEU A 267 5.89 -5.61 19.12
CA LEU A 267 4.66 -5.77 19.90
C LEU A 267 4.39 -7.22 20.28
N ILE A 268 4.66 -8.19 19.40
CA ILE A 268 4.60 -9.63 19.70
C ILE A 268 5.56 -9.97 20.86
N LYS A 269 6.77 -9.39 20.83
CA LYS A 269 7.73 -9.57 21.93
C LYS A 269 7.17 -9.00 23.24
N LYS A 270 6.60 -7.81 23.26
CA LYS A 270 5.94 -7.23 24.45
C LYS A 270 4.79 -8.12 24.92
N PHE A 271 3.94 -8.60 24.03
CA PHE A 271 2.82 -9.50 24.34
C PHE A 271 3.29 -10.75 25.08
N ASN A 272 4.35 -11.39 24.59
CA ASN A 272 4.89 -12.61 25.18
C ASN A 272 5.71 -12.38 26.46
N THR A 273 6.09 -11.15 26.76
CA THR A 273 6.93 -10.82 27.93
C THR A 273 6.21 -9.89 28.91
N SER A 274 6.34 -8.57 28.73
CA SER A 274 5.87 -7.55 29.67
C SER A 274 4.34 -7.48 29.80
N TRP A 275 3.61 -7.81 28.72
CA TRP A 275 2.14 -7.79 28.71
C TRP A 275 1.51 -9.11 29.21
N LYS A 276 2.32 -10.13 29.51
CA LYS A 276 1.88 -11.43 30.07
C LYS A 276 0.71 -12.04 29.29
N GLN A 277 0.81 -12.02 27.95
CA GLN A 277 -0.23 -12.50 27.01
C GLN A 277 -1.59 -11.79 27.14
N SER A 278 -1.61 -10.56 27.63
CA SER A 278 -2.80 -9.69 27.65
C SER A 278 -2.70 -8.60 26.59
N ILE A 279 -3.79 -8.35 25.86
CA ILE A 279 -3.85 -7.22 24.92
C ILE A 279 -4.21 -5.89 25.61
N LYS A 280 -4.63 -5.92 26.90
CA LYS A 280 -5.06 -4.69 27.59
C LYS A 280 -4.01 -3.58 27.60
N PRO A 281 -2.70 -3.85 27.77
CA PRO A 281 -1.69 -2.80 27.73
C PRO A 281 -1.54 -2.07 26.41
N ILE A 282 -2.00 -2.66 25.28
CA ILE A 282 -1.94 -2.02 23.96
C ILE A 282 -2.71 -0.68 23.95
N TYR A 283 -3.83 -0.64 24.68
CA TYR A 283 -4.67 0.58 24.77
C TYR A 283 -4.04 1.70 25.61
N GLN A 284 -2.95 1.42 26.31
CA GLN A 284 -2.16 2.41 27.05
C GLN A 284 -0.86 2.73 26.32
N ASP A 285 -0.16 1.71 25.83
CA ASP A 285 1.15 1.82 25.18
C ASP A 285 1.08 2.50 23.80
N LEU A 286 -0.09 2.50 23.15
CA LEU A 286 -0.28 2.99 21.77
C LEU A 286 -1.29 4.15 21.68
N ILE A 287 -1.56 4.84 22.77
CA ILE A 287 -2.34 6.09 22.77
C ILE A 287 -1.52 7.17 22.05
N PHE A 288 -2.18 7.94 21.17
CA PHE A 288 -1.61 9.09 20.47
C PHE A 288 -1.42 10.27 21.41
#